data_66a7ddf65d6b8fc83de86c0ec9f3cc2a
#
_entry.id   66a7ddf65d6b8fc83de86c0ec9f3cc2a
#
_cell.length_a   1.000
_cell.length_b   1.000
_cell.length_c   1.000
_cell.angle_alpha   90.00
_cell.angle_beta   90.00
_cell.angle_gamma   90.00
#
_symmetry.space_group_name_H-M   'P 1'
#
loop_
_entity.id
_entity.type
_entity.pdbx_description
1 polymer ?
#
loop_
_entity_poly.entity_id
_entity_poly.type
_entity_poly.pdbx_seq_one_letter_code
_entity_poly.pdbx_strand_id
1 'polypeptide(L)'
;MAKVITFFTSTILIYIIYNYPVNKGYPLLGFLICLIVLSFSASKIYSDYKKMGDETFENVEKNTDKILKNNGIFEYKNDGFYIKQGNTIDFVKWIDVESISHFELKMLKKVSQNGIEIVTNKKIYKIHNNDEQTIGLEKFENEVNKNLSIEKLYDSEVLSDGSSKTLLYQKTLN
;
A
#
# COMPACT_ATOMS: atom_id res chain seq x y z
N MET A 1 7.52 3.85 -27.97
CA MET A 1 8.44 4.33 -29.01
C MET A 1 9.91 4.19 -28.63
N ALA A 2 10.41 4.71 -27.50
CA ALA A 2 11.83 4.63 -27.13
C ALA A 2 12.41 3.20 -27.17
N LYS A 3 11.72 2.19 -26.63
CA LYS A 3 12.16 0.78 -26.65
C LYS A 3 12.37 0.24 -28.08
N VAL A 4 11.52 0.62 -29.02
CA VAL A 4 11.62 0.20 -30.43
C VAL A 4 12.84 0.84 -31.09
N ILE A 5 13.05 2.14 -30.85
CA ILE A 5 14.22 2.88 -31.36
C ILE A 5 15.51 2.26 -30.81
N THR A 6 15.57 1.95 -29.51
CA THR A 6 16.73 1.29 -28.86
C THR A 6 17.03 -0.04 -29.51
N PHE A 7 16.01 -0.87 -29.77
CA PHE A 7 16.20 -2.17 -30.40
C PHE A 7 16.78 -2.05 -31.81
N PHE A 8 16.19 -1.21 -32.68
CA PHE A 8 16.68 -1.02 -34.03
C PHE A 8 18.09 -0.41 -34.07
N THR A 9 18.35 0.60 -33.23
CA THR A 9 19.67 1.23 -33.18
C THR A 9 20.74 0.26 -32.67
N SER A 10 20.43 -0.61 -31.69
CA SER A 10 21.35 -1.64 -31.23
C SER A 10 21.65 -2.66 -32.33
N THR A 11 20.66 -3.05 -33.12
CA THR A 11 20.86 -3.98 -34.25
C THR A 11 21.77 -3.37 -35.33
N ILE A 12 21.57 -2.10 -35.65
CA ILE A 12 22.42 -1.36 -36.63
C ILE A 12 23.85 -1.23 -36.09
N LEU A 13 24.00 -0.93 -34.76
CA LEU A 13 25.30 -0.82 -34.16
C LEU A 13 26.08 -2.13 -34.23
N ILE A 14 25.44 -3.26 -33.88
CA ILE A 14 26.04 -4.59 -33.99
C ILE A 14 26.45 -4.89 -35.44
N TYR A 15 25.59 -4.57 -36.41
CA TYR A 15 25.89 -4.76 -37.82
C TYR A 15 27.11 -3.95 -38.27
N ILE A 16 27.23 -2.68 -37.84
CA ILE A 16 28.39 -1.82 -38.16
C ILE A 16 29.67 -2.43 -37.58
N ILE A 17 29.66 -2.84 -36.32
CA ILE A 17 30.84 -3.40 -35.64
C ILE A 17 31.31 -4.70 -36.32
N TYR A 18 30.35 -5.54 -36.76
CA TYR A 18 30.68 -6.85 -37.33
C TYR A 18 31.22 -6.76 -38.75
N ASN A 19 30.67 -5.84 -39.57
CA ASN A 19 30.98 -5.80 -40.99
C ASN A 19 32.01 -4.75 -41.40
N TYR A 20 32.31 -3.75 -40.54
CA TYR A 20 33.18 -2.64 -40.91
C TYR A 20 34.23 -2.33 -39.86
N PRO A 21 35.49 -1.99 -40.27
CA PRO A 21 36.49 -1.48 -39.31
C PRO A 21 36.09 -0.08 -38.84
N VAL A 22 35.81 0.05 -37.55
CA VAL A 22 35.25 1.30 -36.92
C VAL A 22 36.35 2.35 -36.66
N ASN A 23 37.57 2.20 -37.29
CA ASN A 23 38.70 3.04 -36.97
C ASN A 23 38.75 4.36 -37.76
N LYS A 24 38.15 4.42 -38.92
CA LYS A 24 38.21 5.61 -39.83
C LYS A 24 36.99 5.68 -40.75
N GLY A 25 36.70 6.90 -41.20
CA GLY A 25 35.71 7.15 -42.26
C GLY A 25 34.24 7.07 -41.80
N TYR A 26 33.37 6.77 -42.75
CA TYR A 26 31.89 6.73 -42.55
C TYR A 26 31.41 5.72 -41.47
N PRO A 27 32.04 4.53 -41.34
CA PRO A 27 31.64 3.61 -40.28
C PRO A 27 31.80 4.17 -38.86
N LEU A 28 32.90 4.92 -38.62
CA LEU A 28 33.10 5.60 -37.33
C LEU A 28 31.99 6.64 -37.05
N LEU A 29 31.62 7.39 -38.05
CA LEU A 29 30.57 8.40 -37.94
C LEU A 29 29.22 7.75 -37.64
N GLY A 30 28.87 6.66 -38.35
CA GLY A 30 27.66 5.87 -38.09
C GLY A 30 27.64 5.28 -36.67
N PHE A 31 28.76 4.77 -36.21
CA PHE A 31 28.93 4.26 -34.83
C PHE A 31 28.66 5.33 -33.76
N LEU A 32 29.23 6.53 -33.95
CA LEU A 32 29.02 7.66 -33.01
C LEU A 32 27.57 8.11 -32.99
N ILE A 33 26.90 8.20 -34.14
CA ILE A 33 25.48 8.54 -34.21
C ILE A 33 24.64 7.50 -33.46
N CYS A 34 24.88 6.22 -33.65
CA CYS A 34 24.19 5.15 -32.92
C CYS A 34 24.38 5.27 -31.42
N LEU A 35 25.59 5.58 -30.93
CA LEU A 35 25.84 5.78 -29.51
C LEU A 35 25.04 6.96 -28.93
N ILE A 36 24.97 8.08 -29.66
CA ILE A 36 24.19 9.24 -29.25
C ILE A 36 22.69 8.88 -29.14
N VAL A 37 22.14 8.22 -30.16
CA VAL A 37 20.73 7.81 -30.17
C VAL A 37 20.42 6.83 -29.05
N LEU A 38 21.31 5.87 -28.78
CA LEU A 38 21.15 4.93 -27.67
C LEU A 38 21.18 5.63 -26.32
N SER A 39 22.08 6.60 -26.14
CA SER A 39 22.17 7.38 -24.88
C SER A 39 20.88 8.16 -24.61
N PHE A 40 20.33 8.84 -25.62
CA PHE A 40 19.06 9.55 -25.48
C PHE A 40 17.87 8.61 -25.25
N SER A 41 17.83 7.47 -25.95
CA SER A 41 16.77 6.49 -25.79
C SER A 41 16.82 5.83 -24.39
N ALA A 42 18.00 5.50 -23.89
CA ALA A 42 18.20 4.96 -22.55
C ALA A 42 17.80 5.97 -21.47
N SER A 43 18.19 7.23 -21.61
CA SER A 43 17.78 8.32 -20.71
C SER A 43 16.26 8.47 -20.65
N LYS A 44 15.59 8.40 -21.81
CA LYS A 44 14.13 8.49 -21.86
C LYS A 44 13.46 7.28 -21.21
N ILE A 45 13.94 6.06 -21.47
CA ILE A 45 13.43 4.84 -20.81
C ILE A 45 13.60 4.94 -19.29
N TYR A 46 14.76 5.40 -18.82
CA TYR A 46 15.03 5.59 -17.40
C TYR A 46 14.10 6.66 -16.78
N SER A 47 13.91 7.78 -17.47
CA SER A 47 12.99 8.84 -17.03
C SER A 47 11.54 8.35 -16.96
N ASP A 48 11.07 7.58 -17.96
CA ASP A 48 9.73 7.00 -17.96
C ASP A 48 9.56 5.97 -16.82
N TYR A 49 10.61 5.19 -16.55
CA TYR A 49 10.62 4.24 -15.43
C TYR A 49 10.57 4.94 -14.06
N LYS A 50 11.33 6.02 -13.91
CA LYS A 50 11.33 6.84 -12.70
C LYS A 50 9.99 7.53 -12.48
N LYS A 51 9.33 8.02 -13.54
CA LYS A 51 7.98 8.60 -13.46
C LYS A 51 6.90 7.58 -13.07
N MET A 52 7.09 6.30 -13.38
CA MET A 52 6.20 5.22 -12.92
C MET A 52 6.41 4.89 -11.43
N GLY A 53 7.60 5.18 -10.88
CA GLY A 53 7.93 4.98 -9.47
C GLY A 53 7.65 6.20 -8.58
N ASP A 54 7.72 7.39 -9.15
CA ASP A 54 7.29 8.63 -8.51
C ASP A 54 5.75 8.75 -8.68
N GLU A 55 4.99 8.07 -7.82
CA GLU A 55 3.65 8.58 -7.51
C GLU A 55 3.87 10.02 -7.04
N THR A 56 3.45 10.97 -7.85
CA THR A 56 3.56 12.39 -7.51
C THR A 56 2.91 12.56 -6.14
N PHE A 57 3.55 13.30 -5.22
CA PHE A 57 3.02 13.63 -3.88
C PHE A 57 1.53 14.00 -3.93
N GLU A 58 1.11 14.67 -4.98
CA GLU A 58 -0.28 15.05 -5.24
C GLU A 58 -1.22 13.84 -5.47
N ASN A 59 -0.73 12.73 -6.07
CA ASN A 59 -1.51 11.52 -6.25
C ASN A 59 -1.59 10.69 -4.96
N VAL A 60 -0.51 10.69 -4.16
CA VAL A 60 -0.50 10.06 -2.83
C VAL A 60 -1.48 10.80 -1.92
N GLU A 61 -1.43 12.14 -1.88
CA GLU A 61 -2.34 12.97 -1.08
C GLU A 61 -3.81 12.76 -1.50
N LYS A 62 -4.12 12.79 -2.80
CA LYS A 62 -5.47 12.53 -3.32
C LYS A 62 -5.97 11.11 -3.03
N ASN A 63 -5.09 10.11 -3.09
CA ASN A 63 -5.45 8.74 -2.75
C ASN A 63 -5.68 8.58 -1.25
N THR A 64 -4.81 9.14 -0.42
CA THR A 64 -4.97 9.18 1.04
C THR A 64 -6.28 9.87 1.43
N ASP A 65 -6.59 11.02 0.83
CA ASP A 65 -7.84 11.72 1.05
C ASP A 65 -9.08 10.89 0.67
N LYS A 66 -9.02 10.13 -0.41
CA LYS A 66 -10.12 9.23 -0.82
C LYS A 66 -10.30 8.09 0.18
N ILE A 67 -9.22 7.48 0.64
CA ILE A 67 -9.21 6.40 1.62
C ILE A 67 -9.80 6.91 2.94
N LEU A 68 -9.35 8.07 3.41
CA LEU A 68 -9.82 8.70 4.65
C LEU A 68 -11.28 9.20 4.59
N LYS A 69 -11.82 9.47 3.39
CA LYS A 69 -13.23 9.83 3.20
C LYS A 69 -14.16 8.61 3.16
N ASN A 70 -13.61 7.43 2.85
CA ASN A 70 -14.42 6.23 2.71
C ASN A 70 -14.69 5.58 4.08
N ASN A 71 -15.96 5.49 4.44
CA ASN A 71 -16.39 4.89 5.70
C ASN A 71 -16.32 3.35 5.70
N GLY A 72 -16.31 2.72 4.51
CA GLY A 72 -16.36 1.27 4.38
C GLY A 72 -17.58 0.67 5.10
N ILE A 73 -17.30 -0.29 5.98
CA ILE A 73 -18.32 -0.96 6.80
C ILE A 73 -18.76 -0.15 8.03
N PHE A 74 -18.16 1.03 8.28
CA PHE A 74 -18.43 1.84 9.44
C PHE A 74 -19.31 3.05 9.10
N GLU A 75 -20.17 3.45 10.02
CA GLU A 75 -20.91 4.71 9.97
C GLU A 75 -20.79 5.41 11.33
N TYR A 76 -20.20 6.60 11.37
CA TYR A 76 -19.84 7.29 12.61
C TYR A 76 -20.92 8.22 13.09
N LYS A 77 -21.13 8.26 14.42
CA LYS A 77 -21.97 9.20 15.15
C LYS A 77 -21.15 9.80 16.31
N ASN A 78 -21.66 10.85 16.92
CA ASN A 78 -20.94 11.55 17.98
C ASN A 78 -20.65 10.65 19.20
N ASP A 79 -21.54 9.73 19.52
CA ASP A 79 -21.47 8.86 20.70
C ASP A 79 -21.00 7.43 20.39
N GLY A 80 -20.79 7.10 19.11
CA GLY A 80 -20.39 5.75 18.71
C GLY A 80 -20.33 5.58 17.19
N PHE A 81 -20.38 4.34 16.76
CA PHE A 81 -20.34 3.97 15.35
C PHE A 81 -21.17 2.72 15.07
N TYR A 82 -21.66 2.61 13.86
CA TYR A 82 -22.29 1.40 13.35
C TYR A 82 -21.23 0.53 12.66
N ILE A 83 -21.35 -0.79 12.84
CA ILE A 83 -20.58 -1.80 12.12
C ILE A 83 -21.56 -2.60 11.25
N LYS A 84 -21.31 -2.63 9.93
CA LYS A 84 -22.08 -3.44 8.98
C LYS A 84 -21.30 -4.73 8.68
N GLN A 85 -21.81 -5.87 9.14
CA GLN A 85 -21.24 -7.19 8.84
C GLN A 85 -22.29 -8.08 8.21
N GLY A 86 -22.16 -8.36 6.92
CA GLY A 86 -23.18 -9.07 6.16
C GLY A 86 -24.53 -8.35 6.24
N ASN A 87 -25.56 -9.03 6.76
CA ASN A 87 -26.91 -8.48 6.90
C ASN A 87 -27.16 -7.84 8.28
N THR A 88 -26.17 -7.78 9.15
CA THR A 88 -26.32 -7.19 10.50
C THR A 88 -25.71 -5.81 10.55
N ILE A 89 -26.39 -4.91 11.29
CA ILE A 89 -25.90 -3.56 11.60
C ILE A 89 -25.97 -3.42 13.11
N ASP A 90 -24.81 -3.33 13.75
CA ASP A 90 -24.70 -3.18 15.20
C ASP A 90 -24.21 -1.76 15.52
N PHE A 91 -24.84 -1.11 16.51
CA PHE A 91 -24.37 0.16 17.05
C PHE A 91 -23.47 -0.07 18.27
N VAL A 92 -22.26 0.46 18.22
CA VAL A 92 -21.25 0.40 19.27
C VAL A 92 -21.01 1.80 19.80
N LYS A 93 -21.23 2.04 21.09
CA LYS A 93 -20.87 3.31 21.72
C LYS A 93 -19.39 3.34 22.04
N TRP A 94 -18.73 4.49 21.88
CA TRP A 94 -17.32 4.67 22.21
C TRP A 94 -17.02 4.26 23.66
N ILE A 95 -17.92 4.59 24.59
CA ILE A 95 -17.77 4.26 26.02
C ILE A 95 -17.80 2.77 26.32
N ASP A 96 -18.44 1.97 25.45
CA ASP A 96 -18.57 0.52 25.61
C ASP A 96 -17.37 -0.25 25.05
N VAL A 97 -16.46 0.44 24.34
CA VAL A 97 -15.24 -0.16 23.80
C VAL A 97 -14.25 -0.39 24.93
N GLU A 98 -13.83 -1.64 25.11
CA GLU A 98 -12.86 -2.07 26.12
C GLU A 98 -11.46 -2.12 25.54
N SER A 99 -11.29 -2.70 24.33
CA SER A 99 -10.01 -2.73 23.64
C SER A 99 -10.17 -2.81 22.15
N ILE A 100 -9.17 -2.32 21.43
CA ILE A 100 -9.02 -2.43 19.98
C ILE A 100 -7.61 -2.93 19.70
N SER A 101 -7.49 -3.94 18.87
CA SER A 101 -6.20 -4.50 18.50
C SER A 101 -6.15 -4.94 17.05
N HIS A 102 -4.98 -4.79 16.42
CA HIS A 102 -4.65 -5.51 15.20
C HIS A 102 -4.32 -6.96 15.53
N PHE A 103 -4.75 -7.87 14.68
CA PHE A 103 -4.32 -9.26 14.72
C PHE A 103 -3.75 -9.70 13.39
N GLU A 104 -2.75 -10.57 13.44
CA GLU A 104 -2.20 -11.27 12.29
C GLU A 104 -2.17 -12.76 12.58
N LEU A 105 -2.93 -13.53 11.80
CA LEU A 105 -3.01 -15.00 11.90
C LEU A 105 -2.07 -15.62 10.87
N LYS A 106 -1.09 -16.39 11.30
CA LYS A 106 -0.25 -17.20 10.40
C LYS A 106 -1.03 -18.44 9.96
N MET A 107 -1.37 -18.50 8.68
CA MET A 107 -1.95 -19.70 8.10
C MET A 107 -0.88 -20.64 7.55
N LEU A 108 -1.10 -21.95 7.65
CA LEU A 108 -0.19 -23.03 7.24
C LEU A 108 0.25 -22.98 5.77
N LYS A 109 -0.36 -22.15 4.91
CA LYS A 109 -0.10 -22.04 3.46
C LYS A 109 0.35 -20.62 3.04
N LYS A 110 1.26 -19.98 3.75
CA LYS A 110 1.87 -18.66 3.34
C LYS A 110 0.90 -17.48 3.19
N VAL A 111 -0.35 -17.61 3.54
CA VAL A 111 -1.30 -16.48 3.54
C VAL A 111 -1.51 -16.06 4.98
N SER A 112 -1.01 -14.91 5.38
CA SER A 112 -1.37 -14.30 6.65
C SER A 112 -2.74 -13.66 6.51
N GLN A 113 -3.65 -13.92 7.45
CA GLN A 113 -4.86 -13.11 7.60
C GLN A 113 -4.62 -12.08 8.70
N ASN A 114 -4.81 -10.83 8.37
CA ASN A 114 -4.75 -9.73 9.33
C ASN A 114 -6.10 -9.03 9.43
N GLY A 115 -6.28 -8.24 10.46
CA GLY A 115 -7.51 -7.50 10.67
C GLY A 115 -7.52 -6.75 11.99
N ILE A 116 -8.71 -6.24 12.34
CA ILE A 116 -8.96 -5.53 13.59
C ILE A 116 -9.94 -6.32 14.46
N GLU A 117 -9.63 -6.44 15.73
CA GLU A 117 -10.51 -6.95 16.76
C GLU A 117 -10.95 -5.80 17.66
N ILE A 118 -12.26 -5.63 17.80
CA ILE A 118 -12.89 -4.64 18.68
C ILE A 118 -13.61 -5.40 19.78
N VAL A 119 -13.16 -5.24 21.01
CA VAL A 119 -13.78 -5.83 22.20
C VAL A 119 -14.65 -4.79 22.86
N THR A 120 -15.89 -5.15 23.11
CA THR A 120 -16.85 -4.32 23.87
C THR A 120 -17.36 -5.10 25.06
N ASN A 121 -18.04 -4.43 25.99
CA ASN A 121 -18.67 -5.07 27.15
C ASN A 121 -19.78 -6.09 26.77
N LYS A 122 -20.20 -6.16 25.50
CA LYS A 122 -21.27 -7.04 25.03
C LYS A 122 -20.84 -8.08 24.01
N LYS A 123 -19.90 -7.72 23.14
CA LYS A 123 -19.58 -8.53 21.96
C LYS A 123 -18.15 -8.24 21.47
N ILE A 124 -17.54 -9.23 20.83
CA ILE A 124 -16.26 -9.10 20.13
C ILE A 124 -16.55 -9.06 18.62
N TYR A 125 -16.03 -8.05 17.96
CA TYR A 125 -16.09 -7.89 16.52
C TYR A 125 -14.72 -8.19 15.92
N LYS A 126 -14.66 -9.14 14.99
CA LYS A 126 -13.46 -9.44 14.20
C LYS A 126 -13.69 -9.03 12.76
N ILE A 127 -12.89 -8.11 12.28
CA ILE A 127 -12.94 -7.56 10.94
C ILE A 127 -11.67 -7.97 10.23
N HIS A 128 -11.81 -8.85 9.26
CA HIS A 128 -10.68 -9.34 8.48
C HIS A 128 -10.33 -8.35 7.38
N ASN A 129 -9.03 -8.19 7.14
CA ASN A 129 -8.51 -7.37 6.06
C ASN A 129 -8.66 -8.13 4.73
N ASN A 130 -9.84 -8.09 4.16
CA ASN A 130 -10.15 -8.60 2.83
C ASN A 130 -10.72 -7.44 1.99
N ASP A 131 -10.73 -7.59 0.66
CA ASP A 131 -11.03 -6.52 -0.30
C ASP A 131 -12.30 -5.71 0.01
N GLU A 132 -13.32 -6.33 0.64
CA GLU A 132 -14.56 -5.67 0.99
C GLU A 132 -14.53 -5.00 2.38
N GLN A 133 -13.84 -5.61 3.35
CA GLN A 133 -13.81 -5.15 4.75
C GLN A 133 -12.64 -4.19 5.03
N THR A 134 -11.60 -4.20 4.19
CA THR A 134 -10.44 -3.31 4.31
C THR A 134 -10.82 -1.85 4.13
N ILE A 135 -11.85 -1.59 3.30
CA ILE A 135 -12.31 -0.24 3.03
C ILE A 135 -12.84 0.39 4.32
N GLY A 136 -12.23 1.50 4.72
CA GLY A 136 -12.64 2.27 5.90
C GLY A 136 -11.87 1.97 7.19
N LEU A 137 -10.95 0.99 7.22
CA LEU A 137 -10.15 0.70 8.41
C LEU A 137 -9.24 1.86 8.80
N GLU A 138 -8.55 2.50 7.86
CA GLU A 138 -7.70 3.67 8.14
C GLU A 138 -8.52 4.85 8.70
N LYS A 139 -9.73 5.06 8.18
CA LYS A 139 -10.64 6.06 8.73
C LYS A 139 -11.10 5.67 10.13
N PHE A 140 -11.39 4.40 10.37
CA PHE A 140 -11.76 3.88 11.67
C PHE A 140 -10.67 4.16 12.71
N GLU A 141 -9.42 3.89 12.40
CA GLU A 141 -8.28 4.19 13.29
C GLU A 141 -8.19 5.69 13.62
N ASN A 142 -8.40 6.56 12.65
CA ASN A 142 -8.43 8.00 12.89
C ASN A 142 -9.60 8.43 13.78
N GLU A 143 -10.80 7.84 13.60
CA GLU A 143 -11.93 8.13 14.47
C GLU A 143 -11.74 7.57 15.88
N VAL A 144 -11.11 6.40 16.02
CA VAL A 144 -10.68 5.85 17.31
C VAL A 144 -9.73 6.82 18.02
N ASN A 145 -8.71 7.34 17.33
CA ASN A 145 -7.77 8.30 17.87
C ASN A 145 -8.42 9.61 18.33
N LYS A 146 -9.50 10.04 17.68
CA LYS A 146 -10.23 11.25 18.06
C LYS A 146 -11.15 11.08 19.27
N ASN A 147 -11.79 9.90 19.38
CA ASN A 147 -12.85 9.66 20.35
C ASN A 147 -12.38 8.91 21.59
N LEU A 148 -11.28 8.16 21.48
CA LEU A 148 -10.68 7.42 22.56
C LEU A 148 -9.28 7.98 22.82
N SER A 149 -8.95 8.30 24.08
CA SER A 149 -7.61 8.75 24.45
C SER A 149 -6.66 7.57 24.32
N ILE A 150 -5.93 7.50 23.20
CA ILE A 150 -4.92 6.48 23.00
C ILE A 150 -3.64 6.98 23.70
N GLU A 151 -3.39 6.47 24.87
CA GLU A 151 -2.02 6.39 25.38
C GLU A 151 -1.31 5.40 24.46
N LYS A 152 -0.20 5.82 23.84
CA LYS A 152 0.57 5.05 22.83
C LYS A 152 1.04 3.70 23.38
N LEU A 153 0.16 2.73 23.43
CA LEU A 153 0.46 1.35 23.76
C LEU A 153 0.47 0.53 22.47
N TYR A 154 1.60 0.56 21.77
CA TYR A 154 1.88 -0.42 20.72
C TYR A 154 2.58 -1.63 21.38
N ASP A 155 1.89 -2.34 22.25
CA ASP A 155 2.40 -3.61 22.75
C ASP A 155 2.00 -4.71 21.77
N SER A 156 3.00 -5.31 21.13
CA SER A 156 2.82 -6.44 20.21
C SER A 156 3.12 -7.74 20.94
N GLU A 157 2.13 -8.56 21.14
CA GLU A 157 2.25 -9.89 21.70
C GLU A 157 2.27 -10.93 20.59
N VAL A 158 3.29 -11.81 20.60
CA VAL A 158 3.33 -12.99 19.72
C VAL A 158 2.79 -14.17 20.47
N LEU A 159 1.69 -14.74 19.96
CA LEU A 159 1.03 -15.89 20.56
C LEU A 159 1.78 -17.20 20.23
N SER A 160 1.52 -18.25 21.01
CA SER A 160 2.19 -19.56 20.91
C SER A 160 1.99 -20.26 19.56
N ASP A 161 0.94 -19.93 18.82
CA ASP A 161 0.65 -20.42 17.48
C ASP A 161 1.39 -19.61 16.38
N GLY A 162 2.18 -18.60 16.77
CA GLY A 162 2.91 -17.71 15.89
C GLY A 162 2.07 -16.61 15.27
N SER A 163 0.80 -16.44 15.69
CA SER A 163 0.01 -15.24 15.39
C SER A 163 0.50 -14.06 16.23
N SER A 164 0.21 -12.85 15.80
CA SER A 164 0.55 -11.64 16.56
C SER A 164 -0.69 -10.80 16.81
N LYS A 165 -0.69 -10.12 17.96
CA LYS A 165 -1.73 -9.18 18.36
C LYS A 165 -1.05 -7.88 18.80
N THR A 166 -1.41 -6.76 18.15
CA THR A 166 -0.90 -5.44 18.49
C THR A 166 -2.04 -4.61 19.07
N LEU A 167 -1.91 -4.21 20.30
CA LEU A 167 -2.93 -3.43 21.00
C LEU A 167 -2.87 -1.97 20.50
N LEU A 168 -4.01 -1.44 20.03
CA LEU A 168 -4.17 -0.04 19.61
C LEU A 168 -4.79 0.80 20.73
N TYR A 169 -5.73 0.22 21.46
CA TYR A 169 -6.44 0.89 22.55
C TYR A 169 -6.83 -0.12 23.63
N GLN A 170 -6.71 0.29 24.87
CA GLN A 170 -7.24 -0.43 26.03
C GLN A 170 -7.81 0.56 27.02
N LYS A 171 -9.05 0.30 27.45
CA LYS A 171 -9.72 1.11 28.49
C LYS A 171 -9.02 0.88 29.81
N THR A 172 -8.49 1.94 30.41
CA THR A 172 -7.96 1.92 31.79
C THR A 172 -9.15 1.82 32.74
N LEU A 173 -9.19 0.77 33.52
CA LEU A 173 -10.13 0.65 34.65
C LEU A 173 -9.60 1.56 35.78
N ASN A 174 -10.25 2.72 35.96
CA ASN A 174 -10.07 3.57 37.11
C ASN A 174 -10.93 3.07 38.28
#